data_a5daac0615b4f8f430d4c489f2eef99a
#
_entry.id   a5daac0615b4f8f430d4c489f2eef99a
#
_cell.length_a   1.000
_cell.length_b   1.000
_cell.length_c   1.000
_cell.angle_alpha   90.00
_cell.angle_beta   90.00
_cell.angle_gamma   90.00
#
_symmetry.space_group_name_H-M   'P 1'
#
loop_
_entity.id
_entity.type
_entity.pdbx_description
1 polymer ?
#
loop_
_entity_poly.entity_id
_entity_poly.type
_entity_poly.pdbx_seq_one_letter_code
_entity_poly.pdbx_strand_id
1 'polypeptide(L)'
;MDALELLVNRRSASRLAEPAPAGEQLDNILRAGMRAPDHGTLQPWHFFVIDGEGRERLGKVLEQGAIAAGQDEKGIEKARTSPLRAPLIITVVAKCEMDHKVPQWEQLLSAGCAVMAMQMAALAQGFNGIWRTGPLTDSPQVREAFACREQDKIVGFLYLGTPQLKASTTVAVPDMTPFVTHF
;
A
#
# COMPACT_ATOMS: atom_id res chain seq x y z
N MET A 1 12.28 -16.05 -10.76
CA MET A 1 12.51 -14.65 -11.21
C MET A 1 13.73 -14.15 -10.45
N ASP A 2 14.70 -13.59 -11.15
CA ASP A 2 15.85 -12.95 -10.53
C ASP A 2 15.42 -11.64 -9.83
N ALA A 3 16.10 -11.29 -8.73
CA ALA A 3 15.74 -10.13 -7.92
C ALA A 3 15.87 -8.82 -8.71
N LEU A 4 16.90 -8.67 -9.54
CA LEU A 4 17.09 -7.50 -10.37
C LEU A 4 16.00 -7.42 -11.44
N GLU A 5 15.71 -8.53 -12.10
CA GLU A 5 14.65 -8.64 -13.09
C GLU A 5 13.29 -8.22 -12.49
N LEU A 6 12.99 -8.67 -11.26
CA LEU A 6 11.79 -8.28 -10.53
C LEU A 6 11.70 -6.76 -10.36
N LEU A 7 12.78 -6.16 -9.85
CA LEU A 7 12.81 -4.73 -9.51
C LEU A 7 12.70 -3.82 -10.73
N VAL A 8 13.43 -4.14 -11.81
CA VAL A 8 13.45 -3.29 -13.00
C VAL A 8 12.22 -3.44 -13.89
N ASN A 9 11.51 -4.58 -13.79
CA ASN A 9 10.32 -4.85 -14.60
C ASN A 9 9.00 -4.73 -13.84
N ARG A 10 9.02 -4.40 -12.53
CA ARG A 10 7.80 -4.29 -11.74
C ARG A 10 6.80 -3.32 -12.34
N ARG A 11 5.54 -3.70 -12.34
CA ARG A 11 4.40 -2.85 -12.71
C ARG A 11 3.28 -3.02 -11.71
N SER A 12 2.50 -1.97 -11.51
CA SER A 12 1.25 -2.06 -10.77
C SER A 12 0.16 -2.70 -11.64
N ALA A 13 -0.67 -3.55 -11.04
CA ALA A 13 -1.86 -4.12 -11.67
C ALA A 13 -3.12 -3.53 -11.02
N SER A 14 -3.97 -2.90 -11.82
CA SER A 14 -5.20 -2.25 -11.35
C SER A 14 -6.43 -3.16 -11.35
N ARG A 15 -6.35 -4.32 -12.03
CA ARG A 15 -7.40 -5.34 -12.09
C ARG A 15 -6.87 -6.63 -11.47
N LEU A 16 -7.38 -6.93 -10.29
CA LEU A 16 -6.94 -8.01 -9.44
C LEU A 16 -8.14 -8.90 -9.09
N ALA A 17 -7.93 -10.21 -9.09
CA ALA A 17 -8.93 -11.21 -8.76
C ALA A 17 -8.38 -12.23 -7.77
N GLU A 18 -9.23 -13.14 -7.33
CA GLU A 18 -8.83 -14.36 -6.65
C GLU A 18 -7.95 -15.26 -7.56
N PRO A 19 -7.08 -16.08 -6.97
CA PRO A 19 -6.80 -16.16 -5.54
C PRO A 19 -5.98 -14.98 -5.04
N ALA A 20 -6.22 -14.59 -3.78
CA ALA A 20 -5.36 -13.69 -3.03
C ALA A 20 -4.19 -14.44 -2.40
N PRO A 21 -3.05 -13.75 -2.06
CA PRO A 21 -2.05 -14.33 -1.18
C PRO A 21 -2.69 -14.74 0.16
N ALA A 22 -2.43 -15.97 0.62
CA ALA A 22 -2.94 -16.49 1.87
C ALA A 22 -1.91 -17.39 2.57
N GLY A 23 -2.10 -17.67 3.85
CA GLY A 23 -1.21 -18.51 4.65
C GLY A 23 0.24 -18.07 4.53
N GLU A 24 1.14 -19.00 4.22
CA GLU A 24 2.59 -18.74 4.12
C GLU A 24 2.93 -17.64 3.10
N GLN A 25 2.15 -17.51 2.01
CA GLN A 25 2.37 -16.47 1.01
C GLN A 25 2.13 -15.07 1.60
N LEU A 26 1.05 -14.90 2.36
CA LEU A 26 0.76 -13.65 3.06
C LEU A 26 1.79 -13.38 4.15
N ASP A 27 2.18 -14.39 4.91
CA ASP A 27 3.21 -14.27 5.95
C ASP A 27 4.54 -13.79 5.35
N ASN A 28 4.95 -14.32 4.19
CA ASN A 28 6.16 -13.91 3.51
C ASN A 28 6.08 -12.44 3.04
N ILE A 29 4.91 -12.00 2.57
CA ILE A 29 4.67 -10.59 2.21
C ILE A 29 4.82 -9.69 3.43
N LEU A 30 4.18 -10.03 4.55
CA LEU A 30 4.25 -9.24 5.78
C LEU A 30 5.69 -9.21 6.35
N ARG A 31 6.39 -10.36 6.34
CA ARG A 31 7.81 -10.45 6.75
C ARG A 31 8.71 -9.56 5.88
N ALA A 32 8.46 -9.48 4.57
CA ALA A 32 9.20 -8.58 3.69
C ALA A 32 8.99 -7.12 4.09
N GLY A 33 7.76 -6.71 4.42
CA GLY A 33 7.47 -5.39 4.96
C GLY A 33 8.23 -5.08 6.25
N MET A 34 8.34 -6.06 7.15
CA MET A 34 9.11 -5.95 8.40
C MET A 34 10.63 -5.82 8.20
N ARG A 35 11.13 -5.99 6.98
CA ARG A 35 12.56 -5.87 6.63
C ARG A 35 12.90 -4.55 5.94
N ALA A 36 11.96 -3.63 5.85
CA ALA A 36 12.22 -2.27 5.35
C ALA A 36 13.37 -1.61 6.13
N PRO A 37 14.18 -0.75 5.49
CA PRO A 37 15.17 0.04 6.18
C PRO A 37 14.54 0.85 7.32
N ASP A 38 15.12 0.78 8.50
CA ASP A 38 14.56 1.35 9.72
C ASP A 38 15.66 1.93 10.61
N HIS A 39 15.81 3.25 10.56
CA HIS A 39 16.77 3.96 11.38
C HIS A 39 16.35 3.90 12.85
N GLY A 40 17.23 3.36 13.68
CA GLY A 40 17.02 3.27 15.13
C GLY A 40 16.09 2.11 15.55
N THR A 41 15.74 1.20 14.66
CA THR A 41 14.89 0.02 14.95
C THR A 41 13.54 0.39 15.59
N LEU A 42 12.93 1.48 15.11
CA LEU A 42 11.66 1.98 15.61
C LEU A 42 10.45 1.15 15.17
N GLN A 43 10.60 0.42 14.06
CA GLN A 43 9.51 -0.32 13.40
C GLN A 43 8.26 0.56 13.21
N PRO A 44 8.40 1.70 12.52
CA PRO A 44 7.38 2.76 12.50
C PRO A 44 6.23 2.42 11.55
N TRP A 45 5.70 1.22 11.64
CA TRP A 45 4.60 0.75 10.79
C TRP A 45 3.64 -0.15 11.56
N HIS A 46 2.40 -0.12 11.10
CA HIS A 46 1.37 -1.08 11.50
C HIS A 46 0.62 -1.52 10.24
N PHE A 47 0.43 -2.82 10.09
CA PHE A 47 -0.22 -3.42 8.93
C PHE A 47 -1.61 -3.92 9.31
N PHE A 48 -2.63 -3.48 8.59
CA PHE A 48 -3.99 -3.97 8.70
C PHE A 48 -4.29 -4.83 7.46
N VAL A 49 -4.53 -6.11 7.67
CA VAL A 49 -4.90 -7.04 6.62
C VAL A 49 -6.41 -7.05 6.49
N ILE A 50 -6.91 -6.81 5.28
CA ILE A 50 -8.33 -6.60 4.99
C ILE A 50 -8.74 -7.50 3.83
N ASP A 51 -9.54 -8.52 4.12
CA ASP A 51 -10.09 -9.47 3.18
C ASP A 51 -11.59 -9.70 3.43
N GLY A 52 -12.20 -10.58 2.68
CA GLY A 52 -13.60 -10.97 2.83
C GLY A 52 -14.52 -9.77 3.07
N GLU A 53 -15.36 -9.84 4.10
CA GLU A 53 -16.27 -8.76 4.52
C GLU A 53 -15.53 -7.51 5.02
N GLY A 54 -14.25 -7.62 5.40
CA GLY A 54 -13.42 -6.48 5.80
C GLY A 54 -13.34 -5.42 4.72
N ARG A 55 -13.36 -5.82 3.45
CA ARG A 55 -13.34 -4.90 2.30
C ARG A 55 -14.63 -4.07 2.21
N GLU A 56 -15.77 -4.67 2.51
CA GLU A 56 -17.05 -3.94 2.57
C GLU A 56 -17.08 -2.97 3.74
N ARG A 57 -16.55 -3.38 4.90
CA ARG A 57 -16.40 -2.49 6.05
C ARG A 57 -15.49 -1.29 5.73
N LEU A 58 -14.35 -1.53 5.07
CA LEU A 58 -13.49 -0.45 4.59
C LEU A 58 -14.23 0.46 3.59
N GLY A 59 -15.02 -0.13 2.69
CA GLY A 59 -15.86 0.64 1.75
C GLY A 59 -16.78 1.63 2.44
N LYS A 60 -17.46 1.20 3.50
CA LYS A 60 -18.34 2.06 4.32
C LYS A 60 -17.56 3.20 5.02
N VAL A 61 -16.36 2.91 5.51
CA VAL A 61 -15.48 3.93 6.13
C VAL A 61 -15.04 4.98 5.10
N LEU A 62 -14.63 4.53 3.91
CA LEU A 62 -14.24 5.44 2.83
C LEU A 62 -15.43 6.27 2.31
N GLU A 63 -16.62 5.67 2.22
CA GLU A 63 -17.86 6.36 1.90
C GLU A 63 -18.14 7.50 2.88
N GLN A 64 -18.07 7.23 4.19
CA GLN A 64 -18.27 8.26 5.23
C GLN A 64 -17.24 9.39 5.11
N GLY A 65 -15.97 9.06 4.83
CA GLY A 65 -14.94 10.06 4.57
C GLY A 65 -15.22 10.89 3.32
N ALA A 66 -15.74 10.28 2.26
CA ALA A 66 -16.09 10.97 1.02
C ALA A 66 -17.30 11.91 1.21
N ILE A 67 -18.31 11.49 1.98
CA ILE A 67 -19.46 12.32 2.35
C ILE A 67 -19.00 13.54 3.17
N ALA A 68 -18.18 13.29 4.20
CA ALA A 68 -17.66 14.37 5.05
C ALA A 68 -16.77 15.36 4.28
N ALA A 69 -16.08 14.90 3.22
CA ALA A 69 -15.30 15.74 2.31
C ALA A 69 -16.15 16.46 1.25
N GLY A 70 -17.47 16.30 1.24
CA GLY A 70 -18.38 16.96 0.31
C GLY A 70 -18.24 16.48 -1.14
N GLN A 71 -17.83 15.22 -1.36
CA GLN A 71 -17.74 14.66 -2.71
C GLN A 71 -19.15 14.46 -3.31
N ASP A 72 -19.21 14.47 -4.64
CA ASP A 72 -20.44 14.17 -5.37
C ASP A 72 -20.83 12.67 -5.26
N GLU A 73 -22.04 12.33 -5.66
CA GLU A 73 -22.57 10.96 -5.60
C GLU A 73 -21.62 9.94 -6.28
N LYS A 74 -21.01 10.33 -7.40
CA LYS A 74 -20.06 9.49 -8.13
C LYS A 74 -18.76 9.27 -7.33
N GLY A 75 -18.27 10.29 -6.65
CA GLY A 75 -17.10 10.21 -5.77
C GLY A 75 -17.38 9.33 -4.56
N ILE A 76 -18.54 9.47 -3.94
CA ILE A 76 -19.00 8.66 -2.80
C ILE A 76 -19.11 7.19 -3.20
N GLU A 77 -19.78 6.88 -4.29
CA GLU A 77 -19.93 5.51 -4.80
C GLU A 77 -18.56 4.88 -5.17
N LYS A 78 -17.67 5.67 -5.78
CA LYS A 78 -16.30 5.25 -6.07
C LYS A 78 -15.52 4.94 -4.80
N ALA A 79 -15.66 5.74 -3.75
CA ALA A 79 -15.02 5.52 -2.45
C ALA A 79 -15.53 4.20 -1.84
N ARG A 80 -16.85 4.02 -1.78
CA ARG A 80 -17.52 2.84 -1.26
C ARG A 80 -17.09 1.54 -1.94
N THR A 81 -16.98 1.55 -3.26
CA THR A 81 -16.70 0.33 -4.06
C THR A 81 -15.21 0.11 -4.31
N SER A 82 -14.36 1.10 -4.02
CA SER A 82 -12.92 0.98 -4.30
C SER A 82 -12.25 -0.23 -3.65
N PRO A 83 -12.55 -0.64 -2.40
CA PRO A 83 -11.90 -1.81 -1.79
C PRO A 83 -12.25 -3.14 -2.47
N LEU A 84 -13.35 -3.20 -3.22
CA LEU A 84 -13.79 -4.42 -3.91
C LEU A 84 -12.99 -4.71 -5.19
N ARG A 85 -12.03 -3.85 -5.55
CA ARG A 85 -11.20 -4.00 -6.75
C ARG A 85 -10.06 -5.00 -6.61
N ALA A 86 -9.84 -5.52 -5.41
CA ALA A 86 -8.89 -6.58 -5.14
C ALA A 86 -9.44 -7.49 -4.03
N PRO A 87 -9.03 -8.75 -4.01
CA PRO A 87 -9.48 -9.68 -2.98
C PRO A 87 -8.80 -9.45 -1.62
N LEU A 88 -7.64 -8.80 -1.59
CA LEU A 88 -6.87 -8.50 -0.39
C LEU A 88 -6.36 -7.07 -0.43
N ILE A 89 -6.41 -6.39 0.72
CA ILE A 89 -5.82 -5.07 0.91
C ILE A 89 -4.97 -5.09 2.18
N ILE A 90 -3.78 -4.52 2.13
CA ILE A 90 -2.98 -4.24 3.31
C ILE A 90 -2.92 -2.71 3.47
N THR A 91 -3.54 -2.19 4.53
CA THR A 91 -3.38 -0.79 4.89
C THR A 91 -2.12 -0.64 5.72
N VAL A 92 -1.27 0.29 5.34
CA VAL A 92 -0.03 0.61 6.06
C VAL A 92 -0.18 1.95 6.74
N VAL A 93 -0.05 1.94 8.05
CA VAL A 93 -0.04 3.15 8.88
C VAL A 93 1.37 3.36 9.41
N ALA A 94 1.95 4.52 9.15
CA ALA A 94 3.16 4.94 9.81
C ALA A 94 2.82 5.38 11.24
N LYS A 95 3.35 4.66 12.22
CA LYS A 95 3.24 4.95 13.65
C LYS A 95 4.46 5.78 14.07
N CYS A 96 4.29 7.10 14.11
CA CYS A 96 5.42 8.01 14.30
C CYS A 96 5.66 8.33 15.78
N GLU A 97 6.92 8.29 16.19
CA GLU A 97 7.39 8.75 17.48
C GLU A 97 8.01 10.14 17.34
N MET A 98 7.35 11.18 17.92
CA MET A 98 7.75 12.58 17.73
C MET A 98 8.92 12.98 18.61
N ASP A 99 9.00 12.45 19.83
CA ASP A 99 10.06 12.76 20.81
C ASP A 99 11.29 11.86 20.63
N HIS A 100 11.60 11.50 19.38
CA HIS A 100 12.73 10.64 19.05
C HIS A 100 13.75 11.38 18.17
N LYS A 101 15.04 10.99 18.30
CA LYS A 101 16.13 11.56 17.47
C LYS A 101 15.97 11.32 15.96
N VAL A 102 15.23 10.26 15.58
CA VAL A 102 14.91 9.97 14.18
C VAL A 102 13.73 10.85 13.75
N PRO A 103 13.92 11.75 12.76
CA PRO A 103 12.87 12.65 12.34
C PRO A 103 11.65 11.92 11.77
N GLN A 104 10.46 12.51 11.89
CA GLN A 104 9.21 11.93 11.40
C GLN A 104 9.27 11.55 9.92
N TRP A 105 9.90 12.35 9.07
CA TRP A 105 9.98 12.07 7.64
C TRP A 105 10.76 10.79 7.32
N GLU A 106 11.79 10.44 8.09
CA GLU A 106 12.50 9.15 7.94
C GLU A 106 11.60 7.97 8.32
N GLN A 107 10.82 8.11 9.39
CA GLN A 107 9.85 7.11 9.83
C GLN A 107 8.76 6.87 8.77
N LEU A 108 8.28 7.95 8.13
CA LEU A 108 7.34 7.86 7.00
C LEU A 108 7.95 7.14 5.79
N LEU A 109 9.21 7.44 5.45
CA LEU A 109 9.92 6.76 4.37
C LEU A 109 10.12 5.27 4.66
N SER A 110 10.46 4.90 5.90
CA SER A 110 10.55 3.50 6.33
C SER A 110 9.23 2.75 6.10
N ALA A 111 8.10 3.35 6.51
CA ALA A 111 6.79 2.75 6.26
C ALA A 111 6.45 2.66 4.76
N GLY A 112 6.87 3.64 3.95
CA GLY A 112 6.77 3.60 2.49
C GLY A 112 7.61 2.49 1.87
N CYS A 113 8.84 2.29 2.35
CA CYS A 113 9.69 1.16 1.95
C CYS A 113 9.04 -0.19 2.30
N ALA A 114 8.35 -0.29 3.44
CA ALA A 114 7.61 -1.50 3.80
C ALA A 114 6.51 -1.83 2.78
N VAL A 115 5.76 -0.82 2.29
CA VAL A 115 4.76 -1.04 1.22
C VAL A 115 5.42 -1.58 -0.03
N MET A 116 6.54 -0.99 -0.47
CA MET A 116 7.27 -1.46 -1.64
C MET A 116 7.78 -2.89 -1.44
N ALA A 117 8.40 -3.20 -0.30
CA ALA A 117 8.90 -4.54 0.00
C ALA A 117 7.79 -5.60 -0.06
N MET A 118 6.62 -5.31 0.54
CA MET A 118 5.45 -6.18 0.47
C MET A 118 4.97 -6.39 -0.97
N GLN A 119 4.91 -5.33 -1.78
CA GLN A 119 4.53 -5.44 -3.18
C GLN A 119 5.52 -6.31 -3.96
N MET A 120 6.83 -6.15 -3.75
CA MET A 120 7.86 -6.97 -4.39
C MET A 120 7.75 -8.44 -3.97
N ALA A 121 7.52 -8.71 -2.69
CA ALA A 121 7.31 -10.07 -2.20
C ALA A 121 6.05 -10.74 -2.79
N ALA A 122 4.99 -9.97 -3.02
CA ALA A 122 3.80 -10.46 -3.72
C ALA A 122 4.11 -10.82 -5.19
N LEU A 123 4.83 -9.95 -5.91
CA LEU A 123 5.23 -10.22 -7.28
C LEU A 123 6.15 -11.45 -7.39
N ALA A 124 7.11 -11.60 -6.48
CA ALA A 124 8.01 -12.76 -6.44
C ALA A 124 7.27 -14.09 -6.29
N GLN A 125 6.08 -14.06 -5.68
CA GLN A 125 5.23 -15.22 -5.47
C GLN A 125 4.15 -15.40 -6.56
N GLY A 126 4.20 -14.61 -7.66
CA GLY A 126 3.28 -14.72 -8.80
C GLY A 126 1.98 -13.91 -8.66
N PHE A 127 1.82 -13.16 -7.59
CA PHE A 127 0.74 -12.19 -7.43
C PHE A 127 1.11 -10.83 -8.02
N ASN A 128 0.20 -9.87 -7.95
CA ASN A 128 0.51 -8.48 -8.26
C ASN A 128 -0.31 -7.55 -7.36
N GLY A 129 -0.03 -6.26 -7.46
CA GLY A 129 -0.73 -5.27 -6.66
C GLY A 129 -0.58 -3.86 -7.18
N ILE A 130 -1.26 -2.98 -6.48
CA ILE A 130 -1.16 -1.53 -6.68
C ILE A 130 -1.22 -0.82 -5.34
N TRP A 131 -0.26 0.05 -5.10
CA TRP A 131 -0.26 0.97 -3.98
C TRP A 131 -1.13 2.17 -4.32
N ARG A 132 -2.16 2.42 -3.53
CA ARG A 132 -3.08 3.55 -3.67
C ARG A 132 -3.04 4.43 -2.46
N THR A 133 -3.12 5.72 -2.71
CA THR A 133 -3.28 6.79 -1.73
C THR A 133 -4.41 7.71 -2.17
N GLY A 134 -4.58 8.83 -1.54
CA GLY A 134 -5.51 9.88 -1.94
C GLY A 134 -6.02 10.69 -0.74
N PRO A 135 -6.82 11.73 -0.96
CA PRO A 135 -7.25 12.64 0.11
C PRO A 135 -7.97 11.95 1.28
N LEU A 136 -8.61 10.81 1.03
CA LEU A 136 -9.31 10.05 2.07
C LEU A 136 -8.38 9.44 3.12
N THR A 137 -7.07 9.29 2.85
CA THR A 137 -6.10 8.84 3.86
C THR A 137 -5.96 9.83 5.02
N ASP A 138 -6.29 11.08 4.80
CA ASP A 138 -6.27 12.14 5.82
C ASP A 138 -7.65 12.42 6.42
N SER A 139 -8.71 11.78 5.93
CA SER A 139 -10.07 11.91 6.47
C SER A 139 -10.13 11.46 7.93
N PRO A 140 -10.74 12.23 8.84
CA PRO A 140 -10.89 11.84 10.24
C PRO A 140 -11.53 10.46 10.43
N GLN A 141 -12.58 10.15 9.65
CA GLN A 141 -13.30 8.86 9.71
C GLN A 141 -12.38 7.68 9.35
N VAL A 142 -11.55 7.87 8.31
CA VAL A 142 -10.61 6.83 7.88
C VAL A 142 -9.47 6.68 8.87
N ARG A 143 -8.93 7.80 9.38
CA ARG A 143 -7.86 7.79 10.38
C ARG A 143 -8.31 7.12 11.69
N GLU A 144 -9.54 7.40 12.15
CA GLU A 144 -10.15 6.78 13.32
C GLU A 144 -10.30 5.26 13.15
N ALA A 145 -10.77 4.80 12.00
CA ALA A 145 -10.94 3.38 11.71
C ALA A 145 -9.62 2.58 11.78
N PHE A 146 -8.47 3.25 11.54
CA PHE A 146 -7.13 2.67 11.65
C PHE A 146 -6.39 3.09 12.92
N ALA A 147 -7.08 3.60 13.93
CA ALA A 147 -6.52 4.02 15.22
C ALA A 147 -5.26 4.91 15.06
N CYS A 148 -5.33 5.88 14.13
CA CYS A 148 -4.26 6.84 13.91
C CYS A 148 -4.26 7.90 15.01
N ARG A 149 -3.10 8.10 15.64
CA ARG A 149 -2.82 9.26 16.50
C ARG A 149 -2.61 10.49 15.59
N GLU A 150 -2.57 11.69 16.15
CA GLU A 150 -2.39 12.93 15.40
C GLU A 150 -1.18 12.89 14.47
N GLN A 151 -0.04 12.40 14.96
CA GLN A 151 1.23 12.30 14.24
C GLN A 151 1.31 11.13 13.26
N ASP A 152 0.42 10.13 13.36
CA ASP A 152 0.43 8.95 12.49
C ASP A 152 -0.06 9.31 11.10
N LYS A 153 0.35 8.54 10.08
CA LYS A 153 -0.07 8.71 8.70
C LYS A 153 -0.45 7.37 8.07
N ILE A 154 -1.58 7.34 7.39
CA ILE A 154 -1.90 6.23 6.49
C ILE A 154 -1.03 6.41 5.24
N VAL A 155 0.00 5.59 5.12
CA VAL A 155 0.94 5.61 3.98
C VAL A 155 0.25 5.15 2.70
N GLY A 156 -0.75 4.30 2.82
CA GLY A 156 -1.61 3.90 1.72
C GLY A 156 -2.24 2.53 1.91
N PHE A 157 -2.94 2.15 0.86
CA PHE A 157 -3.62 0.88 0.71
C PHE A 157 -2.91 0.08 -0.38
N LEU A 158 -2.29 -1.04 -0.02
CA LEU A 158 -1.69 -1.99 -0.96
C LEU A 158 -2.74 -3.03 -1.34
N TYR A 159 -3.28 -2.91 -2.53
CA TYR A 159 -4.23 -3.87 -3.13
C TYR A 159 -3.46 -5.04 -3.71
N LEU A 160 -3.83 -6.27 -3.37
CA LEU A 160 -3.14 -7.49 -3.78
C LEU A 160 -4.11 -8.53 -4.33
N GLY A 161 -3.64 -9.32 -5.28
CA GLY A 161 -4.38 -10.43 -5.87
C GLY A 161 -3.70 -10.98 -7.12
N THR A 162 -4.39 -11.84 -7.82
CA THR A 162 -3.96 -12.37 -9.12
C THR A 162 -4.28 -11.37 -10.23
N PRO A 163 -3.30 -10.96 -11.06
CA PRO A 163 -3.55 -10.01 -12.14
C PRO A 163 -4.44 -10.64 -13.22
N GLN A 164 -5.53 -9.96 -13.58
CA GLN A 164 -6.47 -10.40 -14.62
C GLN A 164 -5.97 -10.12 -16.05
N LEU A 165 -5.09 -9.15 -16.21
CA LEU A 165 -4.51 -8.80 -17.50
C LEU A 165 -3.05 -9.22 -17.50
N LYS A 166 -2.62 -9.92 -18.53
CA LYS A 166 -1.19 -10.11 -18.78
C LYS A 166 -0.58 -8.73 -18.99
N ALA A 167 0.36 -8.34 -18.14
CA ALA A 167 1.16 -7.16 -18.39
C ALA A 167 1.85 -7.32 -19.75
N SER A 168 1.98 -6.24 -20.53
CA SER A 168 2.89 -6.22 -21.68
C SER A 168 4.26 -6.67 -21.19
N THR A 169 4.88 -7.60 -21.90
CA THR A 169 6.15 -8.22 -21.49
C THR A 169 7.34 -7.24 -21.53
N THR A 170 7.18 -6.10 -22.22
CA THR A 170 8.27 -5.13 -22.40
C THR A 170 8.04 -3.90 -21.53
N VAL A 171 8.94 -3.66 -20.57
CA VAL A 171 9.06 -2.37 -19.89
C VAL A 171 10.06 -1.54 -20.69
N ALA A 172 9.68 -0.33 -21.10
CA ALA A 172 10.61 0.58 -21.73
C ALA A 172 11.74 0.90 -20.74
N VAL A 173 12.98 0.82 -21.19
CA VAL A 173 14.13 1.26 -20.39
C VAL A 173 14.01 2.78 -20.26
N PRO A 174 13.95 3.32 -19.02
CA PRO A 174 13.82 4.76 -18.84
C PRO A 174 15.12 5.47 -19.25
N ASP A 175 15.00 6.67 -19.84
CA ASP A 175 16.13 7.58 -19.93
C ASP A 175 16.50 8.06 -18.53
N MET A 176 17.71 7.76 -18.09
CA MET A 176 18.20 8.14 -16.76
C MET A 176 18.84 9.54 -16.71
N THR A 177 19.14 10.12 -17.88
CA THR A 177 19.87 11.39 -18.00
C THR A 177 19.28 12.53 -17.15
N PRO A 178 17.93 12.71 -17.07
CA PRO A 178 17.35 13.78 -16.27
C PRO A 178 17.43 13.55 -14.75
N PHE A 179 17.77 12.34 -14.31
CA PHE A 179 17.63 11.91 -12.91
C PHE A 179 18.98 11.57 -12.26
N VAL A 180 20.07 11.50 -13.05
CA VAL A 180 21.38 11.07 -12.53
C VAL A 180 22.40 12.15 -12.80
N THR A 181 23.07 12.59 -11.74
CA THR A 181 24.21 13.49 -11.82
C THR A 181 25.40 12.83 -11.14
N HIS A 182 26.54 12.78 -11.82
CA HIS A 182 27.82 12.38 -11.23
C HIS A 182 28.46 13.59 -10.59
N PHE A 183 28.73 13.50 -9.31
CA PHE A 183 29.37 14.57 -8.52
C PHE A 183 30.86 14.31 -8.35
#